data_d24a603ba98500eb810f3b65c304354a
#
_entry.id   d24a603ba98500eb810f3b65c304354a
#
_cell.length_a   1.000
_cell.length_b   1.000
_cell.length_c   1.000
_cell.angle_alpha   90.00
_cell.angle_beta   90.00
_cell.angle_gamma   90.00
#
_symmetry.space_group_name_H-M   'P 1'
#
loop_
_entity.id
_entity.type
_entity.pdbx_description
1 polymer ?
#
loop_
_entity_poly.entity_id
_entity_poly.type
_entity_poly.pdbx_seq_one_letter_code
_entity_poly.pdbx_strand_id
1 'polypeptide(L)'
;MELSKPILWMVIPCYNEQEVLPVTAPLFRGELQELTDAGKISDKSRILFVNDGSKDRTWEIISDLAKADPHFIGISQSRNRGHQNAVLAGLMEAKDVCDITISIDCDGQADIKAMGAMVDSYLAGAEVVYGVRSSRETDTFFKRFTAESFYKLLNKMGAEVVYNHADYRLISARVLDSFADFHEVNIFLRGMIPLVGYKSDKVYYVRAERMAGKSHYPLSKMMALAFDGITSLSVKPISIITGFGGVVSIVGFIGVIWAIIMAIIGKTVAGWASMVCITCFLGGIQMLSLGVIGQYVGKIYMEAKQRPRYIISERTWEPYERHYKG
;
A
#
# COMPACT_ATOMS: atom_id res chain seq x y z
N MET A 1 33.16 -18.71 9.17
CA MET A 1 31.96 -19.10 8.43
C MET A 1 31.72 -18.02 7.39
N GLU A 2 31.99 -18.28 6.13
CA GLU A 2 31.51 -17.39 5.06
C GLU A 2 29.99 -17.37 5.16
N LEU A 3 29.42 -16.21 5.48
CA LEU A 3 27.98 -16.01 5.42
C LEU A 3 27.56 -16.29 3.98
N SER A 4 26.68 -17.28 3.77
CA SER A 4 26.16 -17.56 2.45
C SER A 4 25.52 -16.29 1.90
N LYS A 5 25.88 -15.93 0.66
CA LYS A 5 25.32 -14.75 -0.01
C LYS A 5 23.79 -14.91 -0.10
N PRO A 6 23.01 -13.89 0.29
CA PRO A 6 21.55 -14.00 0.29
C PRO A 6 21.00 -14.13 -1.15
N ILE A 7 19.97 -14.94 -1.30
CA ILE A 7 19.19 -15.03 -2.54
C ILE A 7 18.20 -13.87 -2.55
N LEU A 8 18.31 -13.01 -3.56
CA LEU A 8 17.41 -11.86 -3.77
C LEU A 8 16.36 -12.19 -4.85
N TRP A 9 15.09 -11.93 -4.55
CA TRP A 9 14.05 -11.83 -5.57
C TRP A 9 13.56 -10.39 -5.70
N MET A 10 13.74 -9.79 -6.90
CA MET A 10 13.11 -8.50 -7.22
C MET A 10 11.66 -8.75 -7.59
N VAL A 11 10.71 -8.12 -6.89
CA VAL A 11 9.26 -8.26 -7.13
C VAL A 11 8.76 -7.01 -7.84
N ILE A 12 8.33 -7.16 -9.09
CA ILE A 12 7.99 -6.06 -9.99
C ILE A 12 6.54 -6.21 -10.48
N PRO A 13 5.57 -5.48 -9.91
CA PRO A 13 4.19 -5.51 -10.36
C PRO A 13 4.04 -4.80 -11.72
N CYS A 14 3.28 -5.41 -12.63
CA CYS A 14 3.06 -4.94 -14.00
C CYS A 14 1.57 -4.96 -14.34
N TYR A 15 1.04 -3.84 -14.87
CA TYR A 15 -0.31 -3.78 -15.39
C TYR A 15 -0.38 -2.89 -16.64
N ASN A 16 -0.55 -3.49 -17.82
CA ASN A 16 -0.52 -2.83 -19.13
C ASN A 16 0.79 -2.05 -19.34
N GLU A 17 1.92 -2.76 -19.19
CA GLU A 17 3.27 -2.21 -19.27
C GLU A 17 4.06 -2.73 -20.49
N GLN A 18 3.36 -3.07 -21.60
CA GLN A 18 3.98 -3.57 -22.84
C GLN A 18 5.03 -2.64 -23.45
N GLU A 19 4.90 -1.31 -23.22
CA GLU A 19 5.86 -0.31 -23.73
C GLU A 19 7.05 -0.10 -22.77
N VAL A 20 6.85 -0.40 -21.49
CA VAL A 20 7.81 -0.11 -20.42
C VAL A 20 8.76 -1.29 -20.19
N LEU A 21 8.21 -2.52 -20.14
CA LEU A 21 8.98 -3.74 -19.87
C LEU A 21 10.21 -3.94 -20.78
N PRO A 22 10.15 -3.72 -22.10
CA PRO A 22 11.32 -3.89 -22.98
C PRO A 22 12.48 -2.92 -22.64
N VAL A 23 12.15 -1.77 -22.04
CA VAL A 23 13.13 -0.75 -21.64
C VAL A 23 13.69 -1.03 -20.25
N THR A 24 12.84 -1.42 -19.30
CA THR A 24 13.23 -1.53 -17.89
C THR A 24 13.77 -2.91 -17.50
N ALA A 25 13.33 -3.99 -18.13
CA ALA A 25 13.81 -5.34 -17.83
C ALA A 25 15.35 -5.48 -17.97
N PRO A 26 16.00 -4.96 -19.01
CA PRO A 26 17.47 -4.98 -19.11
C PRO A 26 18.16 -4.21 -17.98
N LEU A 27 17.55 -3.14 -17.46
CA LEU A 27 18.11 -2.35 -16.35
C LEU A 27 18.07 -3.15 -15.04
N PHE A 28 16.95 -3.82 -14.76
CA PHE A 28 16.84 -4.73 -13.61
C PHE A 28 17.83 -5.88 -13.70
N ARG A 29 18.01 -6.44 -14.91
CA ARG A 29 18.98 -7.52 -15.14
C ARG A 29 20.42 -7.07 -14.94
N GLY A 30 20.74 -5.86 -15.39
CA GLY A 30 22.05 -5.23 -15.19
C GLY A 30 22.37 -5.05 -13.71
N GLU A 31 21.44 -4.52 -12.92
CA GLU A 31 21.60 -4.33 -11.47
C GLU A 31 21.76 -5.67 -10.73
N LEU A 32 20.95 -6.68 -11.09
CA LEU A 32 21.08 -8.02 -10.51
C LEU A 32 22.49 -8.59 -10.75
N GLN A 33 23.03 -8.40 -11.97
CA GLN A 33 24.36 -8.84 -12.32
C GLN A 33 25.44 -8.10 -11.52
N GLU A 34 25.35 -6.77 -11.44
CA GLU A 34 26.31 -5.95 -10.68
C GLU A 34 26.35 -6.36 -9.20
N LEU A 35 25.19 -6.59 -8.57
CA LEU A 35 25.13 -7.04 -7.18
C LEU A 35 25.72 -8.45 -6.99
N THR A 36 25.52 -9.32 -7.97
CA THR A 36 26.08 -10.69 -7.99
C THR A 36 27.61 -10.64 -8.14
N ASP A 37 28.11 -9.86 -9.09
CA ASP A 37 29.55 -9.69 -9.37
C ASP A 37 30.28 -9.02 -8.19
N ALA A 38 29.61 -8.05 -7.52
CA ALA A 38 30.08 -7.47 -6.28
C ALA A 38 30.08 -8.43 -5.08
N GLY A 39 29.53 -9.63 -5.26
CA GLY A 39 29.46 -10.65 -4.20
C GLY A 39 28.48 -10.36 -3.08
N LYS A 40 27.55 -9.42 -3.28
CA LYS A 40 26.55 -9.02 -2.30
C LYS A 40 25.36 -9.96 -2.23
N ILE A 41 25.00 -10.61 -3.35
CA ILE A 41 23.91 -11.55 -3.47
C ILE A 41 24.33 -12.83 -4.18
N SER A 42 23.51 -13.87 -4.08
CA SER A 42 23.71 -15.16 -4.75
C SER A 42 23.39 -15.08 -6.24
N ASP A 43 24.05 -15.90 -7.06
CA ASP A 43 23.75 -16.15 -8.48
C ASP A 43 22.36 -16.81 -8.71
N LYS A 44 21.77 -17.37 -7.64
CA LYS A 44 20.40 -17.91 -7.64
C LYS A 44 19.32 -16.83 -7.56
N SER A 45 19.71 -15.55 -7.45
CA SER A 45 18.78 -14.42 -7.39
C SER A 45 17.97 -14.27 -8.68
N ARG A 46 16.72 -13.77 -8.58
CA ARG A 46 15.76 -13.73 -9.70
C ARG A 46 15.03 -12.37 -9.77
N ILE A 47 14.45 -12.09 -10.92
CA ILE A 47 13.56 -10.97 -11.19
C ILE A 47 12.18 -11.54 -11.45
N LEU A 48 11.24 -11.33 -10.51
CA LEU A 48 9.87 -11.79 -10.59
C LEU A 48 8.96 -10.67 -11.07
N PHE A 49 8.48 -10.78 -12.30
CA PHE A 49 7.41 -9.94 -12.81
C PHE A 49 6.05 -10.49 -12.41
N VAL A 50 5.20 -9.62 -11.87
CA VAL A 50 3.84 -9.96 -11.44
C VAL A 50 2.84 -9.27 -12.36
N ASN A 51 2.29 -10.00 -13.32
CA ASN A 51 1.25 -9.50 -14.20
C ASN A 51 -0.09 -9.43 -13.46
N ASP A 52 -0.63 -8.22 -13.23
CA ASP A 52 -1.91 -7.99 -12.56
C ASP A 52 -3.10 -8.07 -13.55
N GLY A 53 -3.19 -9.14 -14.31
CA GLY A 53 -4.27 -9.35 -15.28
C GLY A 53 -4.32 -8.31 -16.37
N SER A 54 -3.19 -7.99 -16.99
CA SER A 54 -3.07 -7.05 -18.12
C SER A 54 -3.91 -7.50 -19.31
N LYS A 55 -4.34 -6.52 -20.11
CA LYS A 55 -5.13 -6.74 -21.33
C LYS A 55 -4.33 -6.56 -22.62
N ASP A 56 -3.10 -6.08 -22.49
CA ASP A 56 -2.12 -5.88 -23.55
C ASP A 56 -1.13 -7.05 -23.61
N ARG A 57 -0.02 -6.90 -24.32
CA ARG A 57 1.00 -7.93 -24.49
C ARG A 57 1.97 -8.07 -23.30
N THR A 58 1.66 -7.47 -22.13
CA THR A 58 2.56 -7.52 -20.96
C THR A 58 2.92 -8.96 -20.56
N TRP A 59 1.94 -9.87 -20.48
CA TRP A 59 2.21 -11.28 -20.08
C TRP A 59 3.01 -12.05 -21.12
N GLU A 60 2.77 -11.80 -22.41
CA GLU A 60 3.53 -12.38 -23.53
C GLU A 60 5.01 -11.98 -23.41
N ILE A 61 5.28 -10.68 -23.20
CA ILE A 61 6.65 -10.15 -23.03
C ILE A 61 7.34 -10.77 -21.83
N ILE A 62 6.67 -10.88 -20.67
CA ILE A 62 7.21 -11.52 -19.46
C ILE A 62 7.56 -12.98 -19.75
N SER A 63 6.68 -13.70 -20.44
CA SER A 63 6.90 -15.11 -20.79
C SER A 63 8.10 -15.28 -21.74
N ASP A 64 8.28 -14.38 -22.68
CA ASP A 64 9.41 -14.41 -23.62
C ASP A 64 10.73 -14.05 -22.92
N LEU A 65 10.73 -13.08 -22.01
CA LEU A 65 11.89 -12.78 -21.15
C LEU A 65 12.32 -14.02 -20.32
N ALA A 66 11.36 -14.71 -19.71
CA ALA A 66 11.64 -15.89 -18.91
C ALA A 66 12.18 -17.07 -19.72
N LYS A 67 11.79 -17.20 -21.00
CA LYS A 67 12.39 -18.22 -21.91
C LYS A 67 13.81 -17.85 -22.33
N ALA A 68 14.10 -16.55 -22.47
CA ALA A 68 15.39 -16.07 -22.96
C ALA A 68 16.49 -16.07 -21.87
N ASP A 69 16.14 -15.74 -20.62
CA ASP A 69 17.09 -15.68 -19.50
C ASP A 69 16.44 -16.26 -18.22
N PRO A 70 17.03 -17.30 -17.61
CA PRO A 70 16.49 -17.95 -16.40
C PRO A 70 16.45 -17.05 -15.17
N HIS A 71 17.08 -15.87 -15.20
CA HIS A 71 16.94 -14.90 -14.11
C HIS A 71 15.60 -14.19 -14.12
N PHE A 72 14.90 -14.15 -15.24
CA PHE A 72 13.54 -13.66 -15.34
C PHE A 72 12.53 -14.76 -15.08
N ILE A 73 11.59 -14.47 -14.21
CA ILE A 73 10.44 -15.33 -13.92
C ILE A 73 9.18 -14.47 -13.83
N GLY A 74 8.02 -15.07 -14.04
CA GLY A 74 6.77 -14.34 -14.07
C GLY A 74 5.59 -15.12 -13.51
N ILE A 75 4.69 -14.42 -12.82
CA ILE A 75 3.36 -14.91 -12.47
C ILE A 75 2.29 -14.03 -13.08
N SER A 76 1.17 -14.64 -13.45
CA SER A 76 0.00 -13.92 -13.96
C SER A 76 -1.19 -14.14 -13.05
N GLN A 77 -1.85 -13.07 -12.64
CA GLN A 77 -3.11 -13.13 -11.91
C GLN A 77 -4.27 -13.36 -12.88
N SER A 78 -5.29 -14.09 -12.44
CA SER A 78 -6.48 -14.40 -13.24
C SER A 78 -7.28 -13.17 -13.67
N ARG A 79 -7.12 -12.03 -12.99
CA ARG A 79 -7.69 -10.71 -13.29
C ARG A 79 -6.97 -9.62 -12.52
N ASN A 80 -7.14 -8.37 -12.91
CA ASN A 80 -6.66 -7.22 -12.15
C ASN A 80 -7.25 -7.20 -10.73
N ARG A 81 -6.35 -7.15 -9.75
CA ARG A 81 -6.65 -7.08 -8.30
C ARG A 81 -6.06 -5.82 -7.66
N GLY A 82 -5.38 -5.01 -8.45
CA GLY A 82 -4.73 -3.78 -8.03
C GLY A 82 -3.31 -3.99 -7.53
N HIS A 83 -2.52 -2.92 -7.64
CA HIS A 83 -1.09 -2.89 -7.38
C HIS A 83 -0.67 -3.56 -6.06
N GLN A 84 -1.35 -3.28 -4.94
CA GLN A 84 -1.02 -3.84 -3.62
C GLN A 84 -1.14 -5.36 -3.58
N ASN A 85 -2.18 -5.93 -4.23
CA ASN A 85 -2.37 -7.38 -4.32
C ASN A 85 -1.35 -8.02 -5.27
N ALA A 86 -0.92 -7.32 -6.32
CA ALA A 86 0.14 -7.79 -7.20
C ALA A 86 1.48 -7.88 -6.46
N VAL A 87 1.85 -6.82 -5.73
CA VAL A 87 3.06 -6.84 -4.88
C VAL A 87 2.98 -7.98 -3.86
N LEU A 88 1.85 -8.10 -3.14
CA LEU A 88 1.67 -9.17 -2.15
C LEU A 88 1.81 -10.56 -2.79
N ALA A 89 1.21 -10.80 -3.97
CA ALA A 89 1.32 -12.08 -4.66
C ALA A 89 2.78 -12.45 -4.93
N GLY A 90 3.57 -11.49 -5.43
CA GLY A 90 5.00 -11.69 -5.66
C GLY A 90 5.80 -11.95 -4.39
N LEU A 91 5.53 -11.21 -3.31
CA LEU A 91 6.18 -11.39 -2.01
C LEU A 91 5.88 -12.78 -1.43
N MET A 92 4.64 -13.25 -1.51
CA MET A 92 4.25 -14.56 -0.99
C MET A 92 4.76 -15.73 -1.84
N GLU A 93 4.93 -15.56 -3.15
CA GLU A 93 5.59 -16.56 -3.99
C GLU A 93 7.11 -16.64 -3.73
N ALA A 94 7.72 -15.52 -3.35
CA ALA A 94 9.16 -15.41 -3.09
C ALA A 94 9.57 -15.93 -1.71
N LYS A 95 8.70 -15.82 -0.69
CA LYS A 95 9.06 -16.02 0.73
C LYS A 95 9.74 -17.34 1.08
N ASP A 96 9.37 -18.43 0.41
CA ASP A 96 9.87 -19.79 0.70
C ASP A 96 11.13 -20.16 -0.09
N VAL A 97 11.56 -19.29 -1.03
CA VAL A 97 12.63 -19.61 -2.00
C VAL A 97 13.75 -18.57 -2.07
N CYS A 98 13.65 -17.47 -1.33
CA CYS A 98 14.68 -16.45 -1.25
C CYS A 98 14.92 -16.02 0.20
N ASP A 99 16.04 -15.33 0.45
CA ASP A 99 16.38 -14.77 1.76
C ASP A 99 15.84 -13.35 1.90
N ILE A 100 15.82 -12.60 0.80
CA ILE A 100 15.36 -11.22 0.73
C ILE A 100 14.56 -10.95 -0.54
N THR A 101 13.59 -10.07 -0.43
CA THR A 101 12.86 -9.52 -1.58
C THR A 101 13.10 -8.02 -1.68
N ILE A 102 13.13 -7.48 -2.90
CA ILE A 102 13.02 -6.04 -3.15
C ILE A 102 11.83 -5.80 -4.05
N SER A 103 10.79 -5.12 -3.54
CA SER A 103 9.68 -4.64 -4.37
C SER A 103 10.01 -3.31 -5.00
N ILE A 104 9.76 -3.14 -6.29
CA ILE A 104 10.00 -1.91 -7.07
C ILE A 104 8.99 -1.79 -8.20
N ASP A 105 8.56 -0.57 -8.53
CA ASP A 105 7.66 -0.31 -9.66
C ASP A 105 8.37 -0.53 -11.01
N CYS A 106 7.62 -1.04 -11.99
CA CYS A 106 8.13 -1.33 -13.34
C CYS A 106 8.54 -0.08 -14.13
N ASP A 107 8.04 1.11 -13.76
CA ASP A 107 8.08 2.35 -14.57
C ASP A 107 9.44 3.07 -14.63
N GLY A 108 10.45 2.54 -13.93
CA GLY A 108 11.81 3.08 -13.91
C GLY A 108 11.96 4.42 -13.17
N GLN A 109 10.95 4.86 -12.41
CA GLN A 109 11.02 6.12 -11.64
C GLN A 109 11.86 6.00 -10.37
N ALA A 110 11.95 4.81 -9.79
CA ALA A 110 12.81 4.56 -8.64
C ALA A 110 14.25 4.32 -9.11
N ASP A 111 15.22 4.87 -8.36
CA ASP A 111 16.63 4.64 -8.65
C ASP A 111 17.00 3.19 -8.36
N ILE A 112 17.20 2.41 -9.43
CA ILE A 112 17.53 0.98 -9.36
C ILE A 112 18.85 0.77 -8.60
N LYS A 113 19.82 1.70 -8.71
CA LYS A 113 21.12 1.61 -8.02
C LYS A 113 21.02 1.69 -6.50
N ALA A 114 19.93 2.22 -5.96
CA ALA A 114 19.69 2.23 -4.52
C ALA A 114 19.52 0.81 -3.92
N MET A 115 19.28 -0.22 -4.75
CA MET A 115 19.20 -1.62 -4.31
C MET A 115 20.50 -2.06 -3.63
N GLY A 116 21.65 -1.65 -4.14
CA GLY A 116 22.95 -1.99 -3.55
C GLY A 116 23.09 -1.52 -2.09
N ALA A 117 22.63 -0.30 -1.79
CA ALA A 117 22.61 0.23 -0.43
C ALA A 117 21.55 -0.47 0.45
N MET A 118 20.41 -0.90 -0.14
CA MET A 118 19.42 -1.69 0.61
C MET A 118 19.96 -3.04 1.02
N VAL A 119 20.68 -3.73 0.12
CA VAL A 119 21.33 -5.01 0.43
C VAL A 119 22.41 -4.82 1.50
N ASP A 120 23.21 -3.76 1.44
CA ASP A 120 24.22 -3.44 2.45
C ASP A 120 23.59 -3.22 3.84
N SER A 121 22.44 -2.52 3.89
CA SER A 121 21.70 -2.31 5.14
C SER A 121 21.16 -3.63 5.71
N TYR A 122 20.67 -4.54 4.85
CA TYR A 122 20.28 -5.89 5.27
C TYR A 122 21.45 -6.68 5.83
N LEU A 123 22.60 -6.67 5.16
CA LEU A 123 23.82 -7.33 5.63
C LEU A 123 24.34 -6.75 6.95
N ALA A 124 24.03 -5.47 7.25
CA ALA A 124 24.25 -4.83 8.53
C ALA A 124 23.20 -5.17 9.61
N GLY A 125 22.24 -6.03 9.28
CA GLY A 125 21.25 -6.60 10.20
C GLY A 125 19.91 -5.87 10.24
N ALA A 126 19.55 -5.06 9.23
CA ALA A 126 18.18 -4.58 9.02
C ALA A 126 17.34 -5.70 8.36
N GLU A 127 16.11 -5.87 8.82
CA GLU A 127 15.18 -6.87 8.27
C GLU A 127 14.20 -6.25 7.24
N VAL A 128 13.98 -4.94 7.36
CA VAL A 128 13.17 -4.14 6.41
C VAL A 128 13.96 -2.89 6.06
N VAL A 129 14.11 -2.58 4.75
CA VAL A 129 14.75 -1.34 4.32
C VAL A 129 13.79 -0.56 3.42
N TYR A 130 13.43 0.64 3.84
CA TYR A 130 12.52 1.51 3.10
C TYR A 130 13.27 2.41 2.15
N GLY A 131 12.90 2.38 0.86
CA GLY A 131 13.29 3.39 -0.10
C GLY A 131 12.52 4.69 0.15
N VAL A 132 13.24 5.74 0.52
CA VAL A 132 12.67 7.05 0.84
C VAL A 132 13.11 8.06 -0.22
N ARG A 133 12.17 8.81 -0.78
CA ARG A 133 12.48 9.86 -1.76
C ARG A 133 13.19 11.02 -1.07
N SER A 134 14.41 11.35 -1.51
CA SER A 134 15.29 12.36 -0.87
C SER A 134 14.80 13.79 -1.08
N SER A 135 14.13 14.12 -2.21
CA SER A 135 13.59 15.46 -2.46
C SER A 135 12.26 15.41 -3.22
N ARG A 136 11.43 16.43 -2.98
CA ARG A 136 10.22 16.74 -3.77
C ARG A 136 10.40 18.07 -4.50
N GLU A 137 11.60 18.40 -4.92
CA GLU A 137 11.90 19.68 -5.57
C GLU A 137 11.14 19.85 -6.90
N THR A 138 10.78 18.74 -7.56
CA THR A 138 9.97 18.73 -8.78
C THR A 138 8.46 18.84 -8.53
N ASP A 139 8.00 18.71 -7.28
CA ASP A 139 6.58 18.83 -6.94
C ASP A 139 6.19 20.32 -6.73
N THR A 140 5.04 20.72 -7.28
CA THR A 140 4.48 22.05 -7.03
C THR A 140 4.19 22.24 -5.54
N PHE A 141 4.30 23.49 -5.03
CA PHE A 141 4.05 23.83 -3.63
C PHE A 141 2.72 23.26 -3.12
N PHE A 142 1.67 23.28 -3.93
CA PHE A 142 0.36 22.73 -3.57
C PHE A 142 0.39 21.20 -3.39
N LYS A 143 1.07 20.45 -4.27
CA LYS A 143 1.22 19.00 -4.15
C LYS A 143 2.02 18.61 -2.91
N ARG A 144 3.07 19.36 -2.61
CA ARG A 144 3.90 19.14 -1.43
C ARG A 144 3.11 19.40 -0.14
N PHE A 145 2.40 20.52 -0.06
CA PHE A 145 1.57 20.89 1.11
C PHE A 145 0.45 19.86 1.34
N THR A 146 -0.27 19.46 0.30
CA THR A 146 -1.34 18.44 0.41
C THR A 146 -0.80 17.09 0.87
N ALA A 147 0.34 16.66 0.34
CA ALA A 147 0.97 15.40 0.74
C ALA A 147 1.47 15.44 2.19
N GLU A 148 2.15 16.53 2.63
CA GLU A 148 2.59 16.68 4.02
C GLU A 148 1.41 16.70 5.00
N SER A 149 0.36 17.45 4.65
CA SER A 149 -0.88 17.50 5.45
C SER A 149 -1.54 16.14 5.55
N PHE A 150 -1.53 15.38 4.48
CA PHE A 150 -2.04 14.01 4.42
C PHE A 150 -1.26 13.06 5.35
N TYR A 151 0.07 13.03 5.29
CA TYR A 151 0.87 12.18 6.19
C TYR A 151 0.74 12.59 7.66
N LYS A 152 0.67 13.91 7.95
CA LYS A 152 0.39 14.41 9.30
C LYS A 152 -0.97 13.97 9.80
N LEU A 153 -1.99 14.00 8.94
CA LEU A 153 -3.33 13.52 9.25
C LEU A 153 -3.34 12.02 9.53
N LEU A 154 -2.71 11.21 8.68
CA LEU A 154 -2.58 9.76 8.87
C LEU A 154 -1.94 9.44 10.22
N ASN A 155 -0.82 10.05 10.55
CA ASN A 155 -0.13 9.83 11.82
C ASN A 155 -1.00 10.27 13.02
N LYS A 156 -1.68 11.44 12.92
CA LYS A 156 -2.62 11.91 13.95
C LYS A 156 -3.81 10.97 14.10
N MET A 157 -4.22 10.33 13.02
CA MET A 157 -5.29 9.32 12.99
C MET A 157 -4.83 7.94 13.46
N GLY A 158 -3.54 7.75 13.81
CA GLY A 158 -3.00 6.53 14.42
C GLY A 158 -2.47 5.51 13.40
N ALA A 159 -2.29 5.90 12.14
CA ALA A 159 -1.58 5.09 11.16
C ALA A 159 -0.08 5.44 11.23
N GLU A 160 0.74 4.52 11.74
CA GLU A 160 2.21 4.67 11.75
C GLU A 160 2.76 4.44 10.34
N VAL A 161 2.71 5.46 9.50
CA VAL A 161 3.23 5.38 8.13
C VAL A 161 4.56 6.10 8.03
N VAL A 162 5.59 5.44 7.52
CA VAL A 162 6.90 6.06 7.28
C VAL A 162 6.73 7.18 6.25
N TYR A 163 7.13 8.41 6.62
CA TYR A 163 6.97 9.58 5.76
C TYR A 163 7.71 9.41 4.43
N ASN A 164 7.03 9.72 3.32
CA ASN A 164 7.59 9.78 1.96
C ASN A 164 8.20 8.48 1.42
N HIS A 165 7.89 7.30 2.03
CA HIS A 165 8.34 6.04 1.47
C HIS A 165 7.48 5.62 0.27
N ALA A 166 8.13 5.02 -0.72
CA ALA A 166 7.48 4.40 -1.87
C ALA A 166 7.19 2.90 -1.61
N ASP A 167 6.59 2.21 -2.58
CA ASP A 167 6.50 0.75 -2.57
C ASP A 167 7.83 0.08 -2.93
N TYR A 168 8.91 0.86 -2.95
CA TYR A 168 10.29 0.43 -3.08
C TYR A 168 10.84 0.07 -1.71
N ARG A 169 11.01 -1.21 -1.44
CA ARG A 169 11.47 -1.71 -0.15
C ARG A 169 12.11 -3.07 -0.25
N LEU A 170 13.12 -3.31 0.60
CA LEU A 170 13.67 -4.63 0.87
C LEU A 170 12.97 -5.23 2.09
N ILE A 171 12.63 -6.51 2.01
CA ILE A 171 11.99 -7.26 3.10
C ILE A 171 12.67 -8.63 3.17
N SER A 172 13.09 -9.07 4.37
CA SER A 172 13.65 -10.41 4.57
C SER A 172 12.57 -11.49 4.55
N ALA A 173 12.93 -12.72 4.22
CA ALA A 173 12.05 -13.88 4.29
C ALA A 173 11.42 -14.04 5.68
N ARG A 174 12.20 -13.82 6.74
CA ARG A 174 11.72 -13.87 8.13
C ARG A 174 10.56 -12.89 8.39
N VAL A 175 10.64 -11.68 7.85
CA VAL A 175 9.54 -10.70 7.94
C VAL A 175 8.35 -11.14 7.11
N LEU A 176 8.59 -11.71 5.92
CA LEU A 176 7.53 -12.23 5.05
C LEU A 176 6.79 -13.40 5.69
N ASP A 177 7.48 -14.28 6.41
CA ASP A 177 6.86 -15.37 7.16
C ASP A 177 5.90 -14.82 8.22
N SER A 178 6.35 -13.86 9.04
CA SER A 178 5.48 -13.21 10.01
C SER A 178 4.35 -12.41 9.37
N PHE A 179 4.60 -11.81 8.20
CA PHE A 179 3.60 -11.06 7.46
C PHE A 179 2.56 -11.96 6.78
N ALA A 180 2.89 -13.22 6.50
CA ALA A 180 1.97 -14.19 5.90
C ALA A 180 0.74 -14.45 6.79
N ASP A 181 0.86 -14.28 8.11
CA ASP A 181 -0.22 -14.41 9.08
C ASP A 181 -1.21 -13.21 9.08
N PHE A 182 -0.91 -12.16 8.32
CA PHE A 182 -1.81 -11.03 8.14
C PHE A 182 -2.82 -11.37 7.04
N HIS A 183 -4.06 -11.67 7.43
CA HIS A 183 -5.09 -12.18 6.51
C HIS A 183 -6.03 -11.10 5.98
N GLU A 184 -5.82 -9.82 6.31
CA GLU A 184 -6.67 -8.71 5.90
C GLU A 184 -6.86 -8.69 4.37
N VAL A 185 -8.13 -8.64 3.95
CA VAL A 185 -8.52 -8.49 2.54
C VAL A 185 -8.27 -7.06 2.07
N ASN A 186 -8.38 -6.11 3.00
CA ASN A 186 -8.20 -4.68 2.74
C ASN A 186 -6.74 -4.27 2.93
N ILE A 187 -5.90 -4.61 1.96
CA ILE A 187 -4.45 -4.48 2.03
C ILE A 187 -4.00 -3.03 1.87
N PHE A 188 -3.17 -2.58 2.82
CA PHE A 188 -2.39 -1.36 2.74
C PHE A 188 -0.96 -1.63 3.19
N LEU A 189 -0.14 -2.19 2.29
CA LEU A 189 1.22 -2.67 2.59
C LEU A 189 2.10 -1.60 3.26
N ARG A 190 1.93 -0.32 2.90
CA ARG A 190 2.70 0.79 3.49
C ARG A 190 2.45 0.98 4.99
N GLY A 191 1.26 0.63 5.45
CA GLY A 191 0.91 0.70 6.87
C GLY A 191 1.06 -0.63 7.60
N MET A 192 0.92 -1.76 6.89
CA MET A 192 0.92 -3.09 7.50
C MET A 192 2.35 -3.62 7.77
N ILE A 193 3.30 -3.41 6.84
CA ILE A 193 4.68 -3.89 7.01
C ILE A 193 5.35 -3.32 8.27
N PRO A 194 5.21 -2.02 8.62
CA PRO A 194 5.74 -1.51 9.89
C PRO A 194 5.16 -2.19 11.14
N LEU A 195 3.92 -2.71 11.08
CA LEU A 195 3.28 -3.39 12.22
C LEU A 195 3.98 -4.70 12.61
N VAL A 196 4.74 -5.31 11.70
CA VAL A 196 5.52 -6.52 12.02
C VAL A 196 6.63 -6.24 13.03
N GLY A 197 7.11 -4.98 13.12
CA GLY A 197 7.95 -4.50 14.24
C GLY A 197 9.42 -4.92 14.20
N TYR A 198 9.92 -5.50 13.10
CA TYR A 198 11.32 -5.87 12.97
C TYR A 198 12.22 -4.64 12.73
N LYS A 199 13.53 -4.83 12.99
CA LYS A 199 14.57 -3.79 12.79
C LYS A 199 14.51 -3.27 11.37
N SER A 200 14.30 -1.96 11.21
CA SER A 200 14.18 -1.31 9.91
C SER A 200 15.21 -0.21 9.72
N ASP A 201 15.51 0.08 8.44
CA ASP A 201 16.42 1.13 8.01
C ASP A 201 15.83 1.89 6.81
N LYS A 202 16.48 2.98 6.39
CA LYS A 202 16.03 3.86 5.30
C LYS A 202 17.18 4.13 4.34
N VAL A 203 16.93 3.90 3.06
CA VAL A 203 17.82 4.27 1.96
C VAL A 203 17.16 5.39 1.16
N TYR A 204 17.87 6.50 1.01
CA TYR A 204 17.34 7.68 0.30
C TYR A 204 17.75 7.61 -1.17
N TYR A 205 16.79 7.92 -2.06
CA TYR A 205 17.01 7.94 -3.50
C TYR A 205 16.32 9.14 -4.17
N VAL A 206 16.83 9.55 -5.32
CA VAL A 206 16.23 10.59 -6.16
C VAL A 206 15.26 9.94 -7.13
N ARG A 207 14.05 10.48 -7.23
CA ARG A 207 13.06 10.00 -8.19
C ARG A 207 13.37 10.54 -9.57
N ALA A 208 13.50 9.66 -10.56
CA ALA A 208 13.62 10.01 -11.97
C ALA A 208 12.25 10.31 -12.61
N GLU A 209 12.25 10.90 -13.80
CA GLU A 209 11.07 10.96 -14.64
C GLU A 209 10.72 9.56 -15.18
N ARG A 210 9.44 9.35 -15.48
CA ARG A 210 8.97 8.07 -16.03
C ARG A 210 9.59 7.81 -17.40
N MET A 211 10.15 6.62 -17.61
CA MET A 211 10.84 6.28 -18.86
C MET A 211 9.89 6.10 -20.04
N ALA A 212 8.64 5.66 -19.81
CA ALA A 212 7.59 5.51 -20.82
C ALA A 212 6.19 5.53 -20.17
N GLY A 213 5.14 5.75 -21.01
CA GLY A 213 3.74 5.71 -20.58
C GLY A 213 3.22 7.01 -19.96
N LYS A 214 1.87 7.09 -19.75
CA LYS A 214 1.19 8.27 -19.17
C LYS A 214 0.72 7.98 -17.75
N SER A 215 0.91 8.94 -16.85
CA SER A 215 0.38 8.85 -15.48
C SER A 215 -1.14 9.08 -15.47
N HIS A 216 -1.90 8.12 -14.94
CA HIS A 216 -3.37 8.17 -14.82
C HIS A 216 -3.83 8.20 -13.36
N TYR A 217 -3.30 9.15 -12.56
CA TYR A 217 -3.76 9.31 -11.17
C TYR A 217 -4.48 10.65 -10.97
N PRO A 218 -5.82 10.71 -11.19
CA PRO A 218 -6.61 11.90 -10.88
C PRO A 218 -6.70 12.12 -9.37
N LEU A 219 -6.94 13.38 -8.96
CA LEU A 219 -7.03 13.80 -7.56
C LEU A 219 -8.07 12.98 -6.77
N SER A 220 -9.18 12.61 -7.42
CA SER A 220 -10.23 11.77 -6.83
C SER A 220 -9.73 10.39 -6.39
N LYS A 221 -8.84 9.76 -7.15
CA LYS A 221 -8.22 8.48 -6.76
C LYS A 221 -7.25 8.65 -5.59
N MET A 222 -6.54 9.79 -5.52
CA MET A 222 -5.67 10.08 -4.37
C MET A 222 -6.48 10.27 -3.08
N MET A 223 -7.62 10.97 -3.15
CA MET A 223 -8.52 11.13 -2.00
C MET A 223 -9.16 9.81 -1.56
N ALA A 224 -9.58 8.98 -2.50
CA ALA A 224 -10.10 7.64 -2.21
C ALA A 224 -9.05 6.77 -1.51
N LEU A 225 -7.81 6.73 -2.03
CA LEU A 225 -6.70 5.98 -1.42
C LEU A 225 -6.38 6.49 -0.01
N ALA A 226 -6.46 7.83 0.19
CA ALA A 226 -6.27 8.43 1.50
C ALA A 226 -7.32 7.96 2.51
N PHE A 227 -8.59 8.01 2.10
CA PHE A 227 -9.71 7.61 2.95
C PHE A 227 -9.68 6.11 3.24
N ASP A 228 -9.35 5.29 2.23
CA ASP A 228 -9.16 3.85 2.39
C ASP A 228 -8.00 3.53 3.36
N GLY A 229 -6.88 4.21 3.27
CA GLY A 229 -5.76 4.05 4.19
C GLY A 229 -6.14 4.40 5.63
N ILE A 230 -6.82 5.53 5.87
CA ILE A 230 -7.28 5.94 7.21
C ILE A 230 -8.23 4.90 7.80
N THR A 231 -9.26 4.51 7.04
CA THR A 231 -10.30 3.59 7.53
C THR A 231 -9.83 2.13 7.63
N SER A 232 -8.71 1.76 6.99
CA SER A 232 -8.09 0.43 7.12
C SER A 232 -7.22 0.31 8.36
N LEU A 233 -6.52 1.39 8.73
CA LEU A 233 -5.53 1.35 9.81
C LEU A 233 -6.02 1.98 11.11
N SER A 234 -7.17 2.65 11.13
CA SER A 234 -7.60 3.40 12.30
C SER A 234 -9.11 3.43 12.47
N VAL A 235 -9.56 3.29 13.71
CA VAL A 235 -10.96 3.51 14.13
C VAL A 235 -11.22 4.93 14.62
N LYS A 236 -10.21 5.81 14.62
CA LYS A 236 -10.35 7.20 15.09
C LYS A 236 -11.44 8.01 14.37
N PRO A 237 -11.73 7.83 13.06
CA PRO A 237 -12.88 8.51 12.43
C PRO A 237 -14.20 8.25 13.15
N ILE A 238 -14.43 7.01 13.60
CA ILE A 238 -15.63 6.66 14.38
C ILE A 238 -15.61 7.37 15.73
N SER A 239 -14.46 7.39 16.43
CA SER A 239 -14.32 8.06 17.73
C SER A 239 -14.55 9.57 17.63
N ILE A 240 -14.10 10.22 16.54
CA ILE A 240 -14.35 11.65 16.29
C ILE A 240 -15.85 11.91 16.10
N ILE A 241 -16.52 11.09 15.31
CA ILE A 241 -17.98 11.20 15.09
C ILE A 241 -18.73 11.00 16.40
N THR A 242 -18.35 10.01 17.20
CA THR A 242 -18.94 9.76 18.52
C THR A 242 -18.74 10.94 19.46
N GLY A 243 -17.53 11.51 19.52
CA GLY A 243 -17.25 12.69 20.34
C GLY A 243 -18.06 13.93 19.88
N PHE A 244 -18.13 14.17 18.57
CA PHE A 244 -18.94 15.24 18.01
C PHE A 244 -20.43 15.05 18.31
N GLY A 245 -20.96 13.84 18.14
CA GLY A 245 -22.33 13.47 18.51
C GLY A 245 -22.62 13.72 20.00
N GLY A 246 -21.67 13.42 20.88
CA GLY A 246 -21.76 13.72 22.30
C GLY A 246 -21.91 15.21 22.58
N VAL A 247 -21.08 16.05 21.92
CA VAL A 247 -21.16 17.52 22.06
C VAL A 247 -22.52 18.04 21.57
N VAL A 248 -22.96 17.59 20.39
CA VAL A 248 -24.27 17.98 19.82
C VAL A 248 -25.41 17.55 20.75
N SER A 249 -25.34 16.38 21.35
CA SER A 249 -26.35 15.88 22.32
C SER A 249 -26.41 16.73 23.57
N ILE A 250 -25.26 17.14 24.12
CA ILE A 250 -25.20 18.04 25.29
C ILE A 250 -25.82 19.40 24.95
N VAL A 251 -25.46 20.01 23.82
CA VAL A 251 -26.03 21.30 23.37
C VAL A 251 -27.53 21.16 23.15
N GLY A 252 -27.99 20.08 22.53
CA GLY A 252 -29.42 19.79 22.35
C GLY A 252 -30.15 19.64 23.67
N PHE A 253 -29.59 18.94 24.64
CA PHE A 253 -30.16 18.79 25.97
C PHE A 253 -30.32 20.15 26.72
N ILE A 254 -29.28 21.00 26.65
CA ILE A 254 -29.35 22.36 27.18
C ILE A 254 -30.45 23.15 26.49
N GLY A 255 -30.58 23.05 25.15
CA GLY A 255 -31.63 23.68 24.38
C GLY A 255 -33.05 23.24 24.78
N VAL A 256 -33.22 21.92 25.06
CA VAL A 256 -34.52 21.40 25.58
C VAL A 256 -34.87 22.01 26.94
N ILE A 257 -33.92 22.05 27.89
CA ILE A 257 -34.13 22.64 29.20
C ILE A 257 -34.52 24.13 29.04
N TRP A 258 -33.79 24.87 28.20
CA TRP A 258 -34.08 26.28 27.90
C TRP A 258 -35.48 26.46 27.31
N ALA A 259 -35.88 25.64 26.36
CA ALA A 259 -37.21 25.67 25.74
C ALA A 259 -38.34 25.42 26.75
N ILE A 260 -38.16 24.45 27.66
CA ILE A 260 -39.11 24.18 28.75
C ILE A 260 -39.26 25.43 29.68
N ILE A 261 -38.15 26.05 30.08
CA ILE A 261 -38.15 27.24 30.94
C ILE A 261 -38.91 28.38 30.24
N MET A 262 -38.64 28.62 28.94
CA MET A 262 -39.31 29.67 28.17
C MET A 262 -40.81 29.42 28.00
N ALA A 263 -41.21 28.13 27.85
CA ALA A 263 -42.62 27.75 27.79
C ALA A 263 -43.35 28.01 29.12
N ILE A 264 -42.72 27.71 30.28
CA ILE A 264 -43.28 27.96 31.62
C ILE A 264 -43.47 29.48 31.87
N ILE A 265 -42.52 30.32 31.36
CA ILE A 265 -42.57 31.77 31.51
C ILE A 265 -43.57 32.41 30.52
N GLY A 266 -44.18 31.66 29.62
CA GLY A 266 -45.13 32.16 28.63
C GLY A 266 -44.51 32.91 27.44
N LYS A 267 -43.19 32.85 27.24
CA LYS A 267 -42.45 33.46 26.14
C LYS A 267 -42.13 32.45 25.07
N THR A 268 -43.14 31.94 24.37
CA THR A 268 -42.94 31.05 23.22
C THR A 268 -42.51 31.88 22.00
N VAL A 269 -41.48 31.43 21.31
CA VAL A 269 -40.95 32.05 20.09
C VAL A 269 -41.55 31.36 18.86
N ALA A 270 -42.06 32.15 17.89
CA ALA A 270 -42.41 31.60 16.57
C ALA A 270 -41.17 31.06 15.90
N GLY A 271 -41.06 29.73 15.74
CA GLY A 271 -39.77 29.06 15.42
C GLY A 271 -39.84 27.98 14.33
N TRP A 272 -40.88 28.00 13.44
CA TRP A 272 -41.00 26.95 12.40
C TRP A 272 -39.75 26.86 11.51
N ALA A 273 -39.23 27.98 11.04
CA ALA A 273 -38.06 28.01 10.16
C ALA A 273 -36.79 27.51 10.88
N SER A 274 -36.55 27.88 12.14
CA SER A 274 -35.40 27.40 12.91
C SER A 274 -35.52 25.92 13.24
N MET A 275 -36.71 25.40 13.50
CA MET A 275 -36.94 23.97 13.72
C MET A 275 -36.58 23.13 12.46
N VAL A 276 -37.03 23.59 11.27
CA VAL A 276 -36.70 22.92 10.00
C VAL A 276 -35.19 22.94 9.75
N CYS A 277 -34.53 24.11 9.94
CA CYS A 277 -33.06 24.20 9.77
C CYS A 277 -32.29 23.27 10.71
N ILE A 278 -32.67 23.23 12.00
CA ILE A 278 -32.02 22.36 12.99
C ILE A 278 -32.24 20.85 12.62
N THR A 279 -33.45 20.49 12.25
CA THR A 279 -33.80 19.11 11.87
C THR A 279 -33.03 18.67 10.61
N CYS A 280 -32.96 19.52 9.59
CA CYS A 280 -32.18 19.25 8.37
C CYS A 280 -30.68 19.12 8.67
N PHE A 281 -30.14 20.03 9.52
CA PHE A 281 -28.74 19.98 9.91
C PHE A 281 -28.39 18.70 10.69
N LEU A 282 -29.18 18.36 11.70
CA LEU A 282 -29.01 17.11 12.48
C LEU A 282 -29.18 15.87 11.58
N GLY A 283 -30.19 15.86 10.71
CA GLY A 283 -30.38 14.78 9.74
C GLY A 283 -29.19 14.61 8.79
N GLY A 284 -28.62 15.72 8.31
CA GLY A 284 -27.40 15.69 7.50
C GLY A 284 -26.20 15.09 8.25
N ILE A 285 -25.96 15.48 9.51
CA ILE A 285 -24.90 14.92 10.34
C ILE A 285 -25.13 13.43 10.60
N GLN A 286 -26.37 13.03 10.89
CA GLN A 286 -26.70 11.61 11.09
C GLN A 286 -26.40 10.77 9.84
N MET A 287 -26.77 11.24 8.65
CA MET A 287 -26.49 10.56 7.40
C MET A 287 -25.00 10.43 7.11
N LEU A 288 -24.21 11.49 7.39
CA LEU A 288 -22.75 11.45 7.31
C LEU A 288 -22.16 10.40 8.28
N SER A 289 -22.63 10.39 9.52
CA SER A 289 -22.18 9.44 10.54
C SER A 289 -22.49 7.98 10.13
N LEU A 290 -23.71 7.73 9.66
CA LEU A 290 -24.10 6.43 9.13
C LEU A 290 -23.26 6.02 7.91
N GLY A 291 -22.92 6.97 7.04
CA GLY A 291 -22.03 6.74 5.89
C GLY A 291 -20.65 6.26 6.32
N VAL A 292 -20.05 6.89 7.33
CA VAL A 292 -18.74 6.45 7.86
C VAL A 292 -18.85 5.08 8.53
N ILE A 293 -19.87 4.84 9.37
CA ILE A 293 -20.11 3.53 9.98
C ILE A 293 -20.30 2.47 8.89
N GLY A 294 -21.07 2.78 7.85
CA GLY A 294 -21.28 1.90 6.69
C GLY A 294 -19.99 1.48 5.99
N GLN A 295 -19.00 2.39 5.90
CA GLN A 295 -17.67 2.06 5.36
C GLN A 295 -16.96 0.99 6.20
N TYR A 296 -16.97 1.11 7.53
CA TYR A 296 -16.37 0.10 8.42
C TYR A 296 -17.12 -1.22 8.35
N VAL A 297 -18.47 -1.19 8.36
CA VAL A 297 -19.28 -2.41 8.19
C VAL A 297 -18.97 -3.08 6.84
N GLY A 298 -18.82 -2.30 5.77
CA GLY A 298 -18.43 -2.80 4.47
C GLY A 298 -17.06 -3.50 4.49
N LYS A 299 -16.06 -2.93 5.20
CA LYS A 299 -14.75 -3.56 5.38
C LYS A 299 -14.83 -4.85 6.20
N ILE A 300 -15.53 -4.84 7.34
CA ILE A 300 -15.78 -6.04 8.14
C ILE A 300 -16.45 -7.14 7.31
N TYR A 301 -17.42 -6.79 6.46
CA TYR A 301 -18.08 -7.73 5.57
C TYR A 301 -17.12 -8.37 4.57
N MET A 302 -16.17 -7.60 4.03
CA MET A 302 -15.15 -8.14 3.12
C MET A 302 -14.18 -9.08 3.85
N GLU A 303 -13.76 -8.71 5.08
CA GLU A 303 -12.92 -9.56 5.93
C GLU A 303 -13.63 -10.85 6.33
N ALA A 304 -14.91 -10.77 6.73
CA ALA A 304 -15.69 -11.95 7.11
C ALA A 304 -15.89 -12.96 5.97
N LYS A 305 -15.83 -12.52 4.72
CA LYS A 305 -15.91 -13.41 3.55
C LYS A 305 -14.64 -14.20 3.28
N GLN A 306 -13.49 -13.78 3.78
CA GLN A 306 -12.18 -14.43 3.62
C GLN A 306 -11.87 -14.84 2.16
N ARG A 307 -12.28 -14.01 1.20
CA ARG A 307 -12.03 -14.29 -0.22
C ARG A 307 -10.55 -14.14 -0.54
N PRO A 308 -9.97 -14.98 -1.42
CA PRO A 308 -8.58 -14.85 -1.82
C PRO A 308 -8.26 -13.45 -2.35
N ARG A 309 -7.21 -12.86 -1.82
CA ARG A 309 -6.73 -11.52 -2.21
C ARG A 309 -6.30 -11.46 -3.67
N TYR A 310 -5.70 -12.55 -4.15
CA TYR A 310 -5.29 -12.77 -5.54
C TYR A 310 -5.45 -14.24 -5.91
N ILE A 311 -5.45 -14.53 -7.21
CA ILE A 311 -5.48 -15.90 -7.75
C ILE A 311 -4.47 -15.92 -8.89
N ILE A 312 -3.44 -16.75 -8.78
CA ILE A 312 -2.44 -16.93 -9.83
C ILE A 312 -2.98 -17.94 -10.83
N SER A 313 -3.12 -17.53 -12.09
CA SER A 313 -3.57 -18.37 -13.19
C SER A 313 -2.42 -19.06 -13.90
N GLU A 314 -1.26 -18.39 -14.01
CA GLU A 314 -0.12 -18.89 -14.77
C GLU A 314 1.21 -18.55 -14.08
N ARG A 315 2.21 -19.39 -14.30
CA ARG A 315 3.61 -19.20 -13.91
C ARG A 315 4.52 -19.55 -15.08
N THR A 316 5.68 -18.90 -15.19
CA THR A 316 6.69 -19.22 -16.20
C THR A 316 7.62 -20.38 -15.76
N TRP A 317 7.46 -20.88 -14.56
CA TRP A 317 8.18 -22.04 -14.01
C TRP A 317 7.21 -23.04 -13.41
N GLU A 318 7.62 -24.30 -13.30
CA GLU A 318 6.86 -25.29 -12.53
C GLU A 318 7.01 -24.98 -11.04
N PRO A 319 5.91 -24.89 -10.28
CA PRO A 319 6.00 -24.67 -8.83
C PRO A 319 6.79 -25.81 -8.20
N TYR A 320 7.72 -25.49 -7.29
CA TYR A 320 8.26 -26.48 -6.39
C TYR A 320 7.08 -27.20 -5.72
N GLU A 321 7.05 -28.54 -5.77
CA GLU A 321 6.03 -29.30 -5.05
C GLU A 321 6.05 -28.85 -3.59
N ARG A 322 5.02 -28.09 -3.20
CA ARG A 322 4.83 -27.76 -1.80
C ARG A 322 4.51 -29.08 -1.10
N HIS A 323 5.49 -29.66 -0.44
CA HIS A 323 5.21 -30.70 0.53
C HIS A 323 4.34 -30.04 1.62
N TYR A 324 3.03 -30.22 1.49
CA TYR A 324 2.10 -29.98 2.57
C TYR A 324 2.56 -30.85 3.73
N LYS A 325 3.26 -30.27 4.70
CA LYS A 325 3.37 -30.87 6.01
C LYS A 325 1.97 -30.80 6.60
N GLY A 326 1.28 -31.96 6.61
CA GLY A 326 -0.03 -32.15 7.20
C GLY A 326 -0.02 -31.92 8.72
#